data_d84cfc95f6b8c6ebbd16f1a2d1693e55
#
_entry.id   d84cfc95f6b8c6ebbd16f1a2d1693e55
#
_cell.length_a   1.000
_cell.length_b   1.000
_cell.length_c   1.000
_cell.angle_alpha   90.00
_cell.angle_beta   90.00
_cell.angle_gamma   90.00
#
_symmetry.space_group_name_H-M   'P 1'
#
loop_
_entity.id
_entity.type
_entity.pdbx_description
1 polymer ?
#
loop_
_entity_poly.entity_id
_entity_poly.type
_entity_poly.pdbx_seq_one_letter_code
_entity_poly.pdbx_strand_id
1 'polypeptide(L)'
;MPAPACWYRTSERHYTADLGRAGSLMVWLDAATGTWSAFVLGTQRAGFITAAAAQEAALRLARAQLEEGLRRIGELEPAADAGDVRAQPR
;
A
#
# COMPACT_ATOMS: atom_id res chain seq x y z
N MET A 1 21.25 -5.31 12.31
CA MET A 1 20.52 -4.17 11.77
C MET A 1 19.73 -4.56 10.53
N PRO A 2 18.44 -4.33 10.52
CA PRO A 2 17.69 -4.70 9.35
C PRO A 2 18.03 -3.80 8.17
N ALA A 3 17.97 -4.36 6.99
CA ALA A 3 18.15 -3.59 5.79
C ALA A 3 16.97 -2.63 5.62
N PRO A 4 17.18 -1.44 5.08
CA PRO A 4 16.07 -0.57 4.79
C PRO A 4 15.15 -1.22 3.76
N ALA A 5 13.89 -0.89 3.83
CA ALA A 5 12.96 -1.36 2.83
C ALA A 5 13.38 -0.80 1.48
N CYS A 6 13.36 -1.65 0.48
CA CYS A 6 13.74 -1.21 -0.84
C CYS A 6 12.92 -1.98 -1.86
N TRP A 7 12.96 -1.45 -3.06
CA TRP A 7 12.31 -2.13 -4.17
C TRP A 7 13.23 -3.24 -4.66
N TYR A 8 12.64 -4.40 -4.96
CA TYR A 8 13.38 -5.38 -5.70
C TYR A 8 12.78 -5.58 -7.07
N ARG A 9 13.67 -5.85 -7.98
CA ARG A 9 13.30 -6.07 -9.35
C ARG A 9 13.00 -7.54 -9.51
N THR A 10 11.74 -7.86 -9.75
CA THR A 10 11.35 -9.25 -9.94
C THR A 10 11.45 -9.69 -11.38
N SER A 11 11.48 -8.72 -12.30
CA SER A 11 11.76 -8.97 -13.71
C SER A 11 12.14 -7.63 -14.31
N GLU A 12 12.47 -7.65 -15.61
CA GLU A 12 12.83 -6.41 -16.30
C GLU A 12 11.72 -5.38 -16.28
N ARG A 13 10.50 -5.83 -16.08
CA ARG A 13 9.33 -4.97 -16.18
C ARG A 13 8.51 -4.94 -14.91
N HIS A 14 9.09 -5.35 -13.81
CA HIS A 14 8.30 -5.49 -12.60
C HIS A 14 9.17 -5.27 -11.37
N TYR A 15 8.70 -4.39 -10.49
CA TYR A 15 9.34 -4.13 -9.20
C TYR A 15 8.35 -4.31 -8.09
N THR A 16 8.82 -4.78 -6.97
CA THR A 16 7.99 -5.00 -5.79
C THR A 16 8.68 -4.43 -4.57
N ALA A 17 7.91 -3.85 -3.68
CA ALA A 17 8.42 -3.43 -2.38
C ALA A 17 7.49 -4.00 -1.32
N ASP A 18 8.07 -4.45 -0.23
CA ASP A 18 7.35 -5.15 0.81
C ASP A 18 7.17 -4.22 1.99
N LEU A 19 5.96 -4.09 2.46
CA LEU A 19 5.63 -3.28 3.64
C LEU A 19 5.35 -4.16 4.85
N GLY A 20 5.80 -5.39 4.81
CA GLY A 20 5.54 -6.31 5.89
C GLY A 20 4.08 -6.67 5.93
N ARG A 21 3.50 -6.69 7.11
CA ARG A 21 2.10 -7.08 7.25
C ARG A 21 1.14 -6.07 6.65
N ALA A 22 1.60 -4.86 6.39
CA ALA A 22 0.73 -3.86 5.77
C ALA A 22 0.47 -4.16 4.30
N GLY A 23 1.29 -5.01 3.68
CA GLY A 23 1.06 -5.37 2.30
C GLY A 23 2.28 -5.12 1.45
N SER A 24 2.07 -4.96 0.17
CA SER A 24 3.16 -4.74 -0.75
C SER A 24 2.77 -3.73 -1.80
N LEU A 25 3.77 -3.19 -2.46
CA LEU A 25 3.62 -2.27 -3.58
C LEU A 25 4.19 -2.96 -4.81
N MET A 26 3.54 -2.77 -5.95
CA MET A 26 4.03 -3.33 -7.20
C MET A 26 3.94 -2.27 -8.28
N VAL A 27 4.97 -2.21 -9.13
CA VAL A 27 4.90 -1.42 -10.35
C VAL A 27 5.36 -2.30 -11.49
N TRP A 28 4.74 -2.13 -12.64
CA TRP A 28 5.09 -2.94 -13.79
C TRP A 28 4.89 -2.14 -15.06
N LEU A 29 5.59 -2.58 -16.11
CA LEU A 29 5.47 -1.98 -17.42
C LEU A 29 4.36 -2.69 -18.18
N ASP A 30 3.40 -1.92 -18.63
CA ASP A 30 2.33 -2.45 -19.46
C ASP A 30 2.81 -2.42 -20.90
N ALA A 31 3.04 -3.60 -21.46
CA ALA A 31 3.57 -3.68 -22.81
C ALA A 31 2.61 -3.11 -23.85
N ALA A 32 1.32 -3.16 -23.58
CA ALA A 32 0.34 -2.68 -24.55
C ALA A 32 0.39 -1.18 -24.69
N THR A 33 0.67 -0.46 -23.63
CA THR A 33 0.65 1.00 -23.65
C THR A 33 2.03 1.61 -23.57
N GLY A 34 3.04 0.82 -23.15
CA GLY A 34 4.37 1.35 -22.94
C GLY A 34 4.51 2.23 -21.73
N THR A 35 3.52 2.22 -20.84
CA THR A 35 3.56 3.00 -19.61
C THR A 35 3.61 2.10 -18.42
N TRP A 36 3.99 2.68 -17.28
CA TRP A 36 4.10 1.93 -16.04
C TRP A 36 2.83 2.09 -15.22
N SER A 37 2.50 1.04 -14.50
CA SER A 37 1.35 1.01 -13.61
C SER A 37 1.81 0.70 -12.21
N ALA A 38 0.99 1.06 -11.23
CA ALA A 38 1.29 0.80 -9.83
C ALA A 38 0.08 0.20 -9.16
N PHE A 39 0.31 -0.76 -8.29
CA PHE A 39 -0.74 -1.35 -7.47
C PHE A 39 -0.34 -1.19 -6.01
N VAL A 40 -1.19 -0.55 -5.23
CA VAL A 40 -0.84 -0.12 -3.88
C VAL A 40 -2.04 -0.36 -2.99
N LEU A 41 -1.93 -1.37 -2.11
CA LEU A 41 -2.94 -1.60 -1.08
C LEU A 41 -4.36 -1.60 -1.64
N GLY A 42 -4.55 -2.31 -2.75
CA GLY A 42 -5.85 -2.44 -3.35
C GLY A 42 -6.21 -1.37 -4.37
N THR A 43 -5.35 -0.40 -4.59
CA THR A 43 -5.62 0.69 -5.54
C THR A 43 -4.64 0.61 -6.68
N GLN A 44 -5.13 0.75 -7.90
CA GLN A 44 -4.29 0.70 -9.08
C GLN A 44 -4.26 2.06 -9.76
N ARG A 45 -3.08 2.44 -10.24
CA ARG A 45 -2.88 3.65 -11.03
C ARG A 45 -2.03 3.28 -12.24
N ALA A 46 -2.19 4.02 -13.31
CA ALA A 46 -1.50 3.71 -14.56
C ALA A 46 -1.06 4.99 -15.25
N GLY A 47 -0.30 4.84 -16.32
CA GLY A 47 0.06 5.97 -17.16
C GLY A 47 1.33 6.68 -16.77
N PHE A 48 2.18 6.05 -15.96
CA PHE A 48 3.45 6.66 -15.59
C PHE A 48 4.47 6.43 -16.68
N ILE A 49 5.28 7.44 -16.94
CA ILE A 49 6.22 7.39 -18.04
C ILE A 49 7.42 6.51 -17.71
N THR A 50 7.85 6.50 -16.46
CA THR A 50 9.02 5.73 -16.05
C THR A 50 8.70 4.90 -14.82
N ALA A 51 9.53 3.89 -14.58
CA ALA A 51 9.41 3.10 -13.37
C ALA A 51 9.59 3.98 -12.14
N ALA A 52 10.52 4.91 -12.19
CA ALA A 52 10.76 5.79 -11.04
C ALA A 52 9.54 6.63 -10.72
N ALA A 53 8.86 7.13 -11.73
CA ALA A 53 7.65 7.91 -11.51
C ALA A 53 6.55 7.05 -10.88
N ALA A 54 6.42 5.82 -11.36
CA ALA A 54 5.44 4.91 -10.81
C ALA A 54 5.77 4.56 -9.36
N GLN A 55 7.05 4.34 -9.06
CA GLN A 55 7.47 4.02 -7.71
C GLN A 55 7.22 5.19 -6.76
N GLU A 56 7.53 6.40 -7.19
CA GLU A 56 7.27 7.58 -6.38
C GLU A 56 5.79 7.74 -6.09
N ALA A 57 4.97 7.57 -7.12
CA ALA A 57 3.53 7.69 -6.95
C ALA A 57 3.02 6.59 -6.01
N ALA A 58 3.55 5.38 -6.14
CA ALA A 58 3.15 4.28 -5.27
C ALA A 58 3.47 4.59 -3.81
N LEU A 59 4.65 5.15 -3.56
CA LEU A 59 5.02 5.48 -2.19
C LEU A 59 4.14 6.57 -1.62
N ARG A 60 3.82 7.59 -2.41
CA ARG A 60 2.93 8.64 -1.94
C ARG A 60 1.55 8.12 -1.64
N LEU A 61 1.04 7.26 -2.53
CA LEU A 61 -0.29 6.69 -2.34
C LEU A 61 -0.33 5.78 -1.11
N ALA A 62 0.70 4.96 -0.94
CA ALA A 62 0.76 4.10 0.23
C ALA A 62 0.77 4.91 1.51
N ARG A 63 1.60 5.96 1.53
CA ARG A 63 1.67 6.81 2.72
C ARG A 63 0.33 7.45 3.02
N ALA A 64 -0.32 7.98 1.99
CA ALA A 64 -1.62 8.63 2.19
C ALA A 64 -2.65 7.65 2.72
N GLN A 65 -2.68 6.43 2.18
CA GLN A 65 -3.64 5.44 2.63
C GLN A 65 -3.38 4.99 4.05
N LEU A 66 -2.10 4.79 4.39
CA LEU A 66 -1.77 4.36 5.74
C LEU A 66 -2.01 5.46 6.76
N GLU A 67 -1.73 6.70 6.38
CA GLU A 67 -2.01 7.83 7.27
C GLU A 67 -3.50 8.00 7.48
N GLU A 68 -4.26 7.80 6.43
CA GLU A 68 -5.72 7.85 6.55
C GLU A 68 -6.20 6.75 7.49
N GLY A 69 -5.65 5.55 7.35
CA GLY A 69 -6.00 4.45 8.22
C GLY A 69 -5.65 4.74 9.67
N LEU A 70 -4.47 5.31 9.90
CA LEU A 70 -4.05 5.66 11.24
C LEU A 70 -4.98 6.72 11.84
N ARG A 71 -5.36 7.70 11.04
CA ARG A 71 -6.27 8.74 11.52
C ARG A 71 -7.61 8.14 11.91
N ARG A 72 -8.12 7.24 11.09
CA ARG A 72 -9.40 6.62 11.39
C ARG A 72 -9.34 5.75 12.63
N ILE A 73 -8.22 5.04 12.82
CA ILE A 73 -8.04 4.27 14.03
C ILE A 73 -8.08 5.19 15.25
N GLY A 74 -7.46 6.35 15.16
CA GLY A 74 -7.46 7.30 16.26
C GLY A 74 -8.82 7.87 16.55
N GLU A 75 -9.72 7.86 15.57
CA GLU A 75 -11.08 8.36 15.76
C GLU A 75 -12.03 7.30 16.29
N LEU A 76 -11.64 6.04 16.18
CA LEU A 76 -12.50 4.97 16.62
C LEU A 76 -12.41 4.85 18.15
N GLU A 77 -13.54 4.67 18.75
CA GLU A 77 -13.61 4.38 20.16
C GLU A 77 -14.09 2.96 20.33
N PRO A 78 -13.69 2.31 21.39
CA PRO A 78 -14.25 0.99 21.64
C PRO A 78 -15.76 1.06 21.68
N ALA A 79 -16.41 0.27 20.86
CA ALA A 79 -17.87 0.31 20.78
C ALA A 79 -18.51 -0.24 22.05
N ALA A 80 -17.84 -1.21 22.67
CA ALA A 80 -18.35 -1.82 23.87
C ALA A 80 -17.61 -1.22 25.04
N ASP A 81 -18.32 -0.58 25.95
CA ASP A 81 -17.68 -0.13 27.15
C ASP A 81 -17.64 -1.27 28.16
N ALA A 82 -17.11 -1.00 29.31
CA ALA A 82 -16.88 -2.05 30.29
C ALA A 82 -18.15 -2.78 30.67
N GLY A 83 -19.27 -2.14 30.56
CA GLY A 83 -20.53 -2.75 30.93
C GLY A 83 -21.26 -3.45 29.84
N ASP A 84 -20.68 -3.48 28.65
CA ASP A 84 -21.41 -3.92 27.48
C ASP A 84 -20.84 -5.20 26.91
N VAL A 85 -20.48 -6.09 27.78
CA VAL A 85 -19.85 -7.33 27.34
C VAL A 85 -20.83 -8.21 26.58
N ARG A 86 -22.07 -8.14 26.91
CA ARG A 86 -23.06 -8.99 26.28
C ARG A 86 -23.25 -8.68 24.82
N ALA A 87 -22.77 -7.54 24.39
CA ALA A 87 -22.89 -7.20 22.99
C ALA A 87 -21.95 -8.02 22.12
N GLN A 88 -21.05 -8.72 22.72
CA GLN A 88 -20.05 -9.48 21.98
C GLN A 88 -20.61 -10.84 21.61
N PRO A 89 -20.78 -11.13 20.35
CA PRO A 89 -21.18 -12.48 19.96
C PRO A 89 -20.05 -13.46 20.21
N ARG A 90 -20.41 -14.69 20.39
CA ARG A 90 -19.41 -15.72 20.64
C ARG A 90 -19.20 -16.61 19.45
#